data_17ef9f2c40c4b695682c8c97228ce446
#
_entry.id   17ef9f2c40c4b695682c8c97228ce446
#
_cell.length_a   1.000
_cell.length_b   1.000
_cell.length_c   1.000
_cell.angle_alpha   90.00
_cell.angle_beta   90.00
_cell.angle_gamma   90.00
#
_symmetry.space_group_name_H-M   'P 1'
#
loop_
_entity.id
_entity.type
_entity.pdbx_description
1 polymer ?
#
loop_
_entity_poly.entity_id
_entity_poly.type
_entity_poly.pdbx_seq_one_letter_code
_entity_poly.pdbx_strand_id
1 'polypeptide(L)'
;VRQKEGWYRIPKDKAPRRWPPKWMTFYQPKAFGDDAYRIRYYGEVGEIQIVPRSELFPNEFPSAKSDLDYYRIQLKSLEERPEPIISLRPRRLVFIPTSWEKFTLAEQINDLFDDSPIEDLLWAAFKRVMINAERQWSVRSKQRFYQLDFALFCSQGTIDVETDGDQWHAQRERIPLDNQRDNDLQSDGWHVLRFNGKQIQEQAGSYCLGNIEEMVNRLGGLTDEGMVPRKFYPQSNAQQLSLFEEAAVYEVGESEIKEWE
;
A
#
# COMPACT_ATOMS: atom_id res chain seq x y z
N VAL A 1 4.45 18.68 -10.45
CA VAL A 1 3.72 19.94 -10.65
C VAL A 1 4.76 21.04 -10.64
N ARG A 2 4.91 21.76 -11.75
CA ARG A 2 5.58 23.08 -11.69
C ARG A 2 4.59 24.00 -10.99
N GLN A 3 4.77 24.25 -9.72
CA GLN A 3 3.91 25.12 -8.89
C GLN A 3 3.63 26.49 -9.54
N LYS A 4 4.48 26.94 -10.45
CA LYS A 4 4.36 28.25 -11.13
C LYS A 4 3.45 28.23 -12.36
N GLU A 5 3.13 27.06 -12.95
CA GLU A 5 2.42 27.00 -14.23
C GLU A 5 1.01 26.38 -14.11
N GLY A 6 0.65 25.79 -12.98
CA GLY A 6 -0.71 25.28 -12.68
C GLY A 6 -1.18 24.12 -13.57
N TRP A 7 -0.27 23.41 -14.25
CA TRP A 7 -0.63 22.28 -15.09
C TRP A 7 0.21 21.02 -14.82
N TYR A 8 -0.35 19.87 -15.19
CA TYR A 8 0.29 18.57 -15.10
C TYR A 8 0.21 17.84 -16.45
N ARG A 9 1.08 16.85 -16.66
CA ARG A 9 1.12 16.06 -17.89
C ARG A 9 1.12 14.58 -17.66
N ILE A 10 0.43 13.86 -18.54
CA ILE A 10 0.40 12.40 -18.57
C ILE A 10 0.60 11.96 -20.02
N PRO A 11 1.52 11.02 -20.33
CA PRO A 11 1.56 10.39 -21.64
C PRO A 11 0.20 9.77 -21.97
N LYS A 12 -0.33 10.00 -23.15
CA LYS A 12 -1.68 9.57 -23.54
C LYS A 12 -1.88 8.06 -23.44
N ASP A 13 -0.85 7.30 -23.80
CA ASP A 13 -0.81 5.83 -23.72
C ASP A 13 -0.68 5.29 -22.26
N LYS A 14 -0.46 6.17 -21.28
CA LYS A 14 -0.31 5.84 -19.85
C LYS A 14 -1.44 6.38 -18.99
N ALA A 15 -2.49 6.91 -19.58
CA ALA A 15 -3.64 7.38 -18.81
C ALA A 15 -4.30 6.23 -18.03
N PRO A 16 -4.77 6.47 -16.79
CA PRO A 16 -5.43 5.45 -16.00
C PRO A 16 -6.78 5.04 -16.59
N ARG A 17 -7.31 3.85 -16.20
CA ARG A 17 -8.60 3.35 -16.72
C ARG A 17 -9.79 4.26 -16.38
N ARG A 18 -9.78 4.89 -15.18
CA ARG A 18 -10.79 5.88 -14.76
C ARG A 18 -10.35 7.26 -15.25
N TRP A 19 -10.75 7.63 -16.44
CA TRP A 19 -10.37 8.86 -17.13
C TRP A 19 -11.56 9.57 -17.78
N PRO A 20 -11.68 10.91 -17.75
CA PRO A 20 -10.82 11.85 -17.04
C PRO A 20 -11.16 11.93 -15.53
N PRO A 21 -10.18 12.25 -14.65
CA PRO A 21 -10.43 12.45 -13.24
C PRO A 21 -11.05 13.82 -12.96
N LYS A 22 -11.93 13.92 -11.97
CA LYS A 22 -12.44 15.21 -11.47
C LYS A 22 -11.41 15.93 -10.57
N TRP A 23 -10.66 15.16 -9.80
CA TRP A 23 -9.63 15.64 -8.90
C TRP A 23 -8.33 14.88 -9.12
N MET A 24 -7.21 15.53 -8.86
CA MET A 24 -5.88 14.90 -8.87
C MET A 24 -5.15 15.20 -7.58
N THR A 25 -4.40 14.20 -7.10
CA THR A 25 -3.51 14.33 -5.96
C THR A 25 -2.08 14.01 -6.38
N PHE A 26 -1.10 14.52 -5.64
CA PHE A 26 0.30 14.46 -6.04
C PHE A 26 1.15 13.80 -4.96
N TYR A 27 1.64 12.60 -5.27
CA TYR A 27 2.63 11.92 -4.43
C TYR A 27 3.98 12.61 -4.56
N GLN A 28 4.61 12.90 -3.44
CA GLN A 28 5.91 13.52 -3.33
C GLN A 28 6.99 12.44 -3.18
N PRO A 29 7.77 12.13 -4.24
CA PRO A 29 8.83 11.13 -4.16
C PRO A 29 10.05 11.66 -3.41
N LYS A 30 11.10 10.82 -3.26
CA LYS A 30 12.35 11.12 -2.54
C LYS A 30 12.96 12.51 -2.84
N ALA A 31 12.79 13.01 -4.07
CA ALA A 31 13.32 14.32 -4.48
C ALA A 31 12.74 15.52 -3.70
N PHE A 32 11.66 15.32 -2.92
CA PHE A 32 11.06 16.36 -2.08
C PHE A 32 11.70 16.49 -0.67
N GLY A 33 12.78 15.72 -0.39
CA GLY A 33 13.50 15.84 0.89
C GLY A 33 12.61 15.51 2.08
N ASP A 34 12.46 16.45 3.02
CA ASP A 34 11.66 16.28 4.25
C ASP A 34 10.16 16.10 3.98
N ASP A 35 9.68 16.56 2.81
CA ASP A 35 8.30 16.36 2.36
C ASP A 35 8.13 15.11 1.49
N ALA A 36 9.12 14.22 1.43
CA ALA A 36 9.04 12.99 0.66
C ALA A 36 8.03 11.99 1.23
N TYR A 37 7.59 11.08 0.37
CA TYR A 37 6.76 9.91 0.69
C TYR A 37 5.40 10.24 1.29
N ARG A 38 4.76 11.32 0.78
CA ARG A 38 3.42 11.73 1.22
C ARG A 38 2.61 12.33 0.06
N ILE A 39 1.31 12.45 0.28
CA ILE A 39 0.41 13.22 -0.57
C ILE A 39 -0.11 14.37 0.28
N ARG A 40 0.32 15.59 -0.03
CA ARG A 40 -0.08 16.81 0.66
C ARG A 40 -1.02 17.67 -0.18
N TYR A 41 -0.82 17.67 -1.51
CA TYR A 41 -1.50 18.57 -2.41
C TYR A 41 -2.49 17.83 -3.30
N TYR A 42 -3.62 18.49 -3.57
CA TYR A 42 -4.63 18.04 -4.52
C TYR A 42 -5.21 19.23 -5.28
N GLY A 43 -5.85 18.98 -6.43
CA GLY A 43 -6.42 20.05 -7.23
C GLY A 43 -7.59 19.57 -8.06
N GLU A 44 -8.58 20.47 -8.28
CA GLU A 44 -9.66 20.21 -9.21
C GLU A 44 -9.13 20.29 -10.65
N VAL A 45 -9.46 19.30 -11.44
CA VAL A 45 -9.09 19.25 -12.85
C VAL A 45 -9.97 20.23 -13.64
N GLY A 46 -9.32 21.09 -14.41
CA GLY A 46 -9.96 22.01 -15.32
C GLY A 46 -9.99 21.47 -16.75
N GLU A 47 -9.36 22.20 -17.66
CA GLU A 47 -9.26 21.81 -19.06
C GLU A 47 -8.20 20.72 -19.26
N ILE A 48 -8.50 19.76 -20.15
CA ILE A 48 -7.56 18.73 -20.58
C ILE A 48 -7.39 18.86 -22.10
N GLN A 49 -6.17 19.10 -22.53
CA GLN A 49 -5.79 19.20 -23.95
C GLN A 49 -4.86 18.05 -24.32
N ILE A 50 -4.97 17.57 -25.57
CA ILE A 50 -3.98 16.64 -26.12
C ILE A 50 -3.00 17.46 -26.93
N VAL A 51 -1.74 17.39 -26.56
CA VAL A 51 -0.66 18.14 -27.20
C VAL A 51 0.57 17.25 -27.40
N PRO A 52 1.36 17.46 -28.46
CA PRO A 52 2.61 16.74 -28.64
C PRO A 52 3.65 17.19 -27.59
N ARG A 53 4.60 16.32 -27.29
CA ARG A 53 5.66 16.63 -26.32
C ARG A 53 6.45 17.89 -26.69
N SER A 54 6.70 18.10 -27.97
CA SER A 54 7.42 19.27 -28.47
C SER A 54 6.75 20.60 -28.09
N GLU A 55 5.42 20.64 -28.00
CA GLU A 55 4.69 21.82 -27.50
C GLU A 55 4.86 22.04 -26.01
N LEU A 56 4.88 20.94 -25.21
CA LEU A 56 5.09 21.02 -23.76
C LEU A 56 6.52 21.44 -23.39
N PHE A 57 7.48 21.12 -24.25
CA PHE A 57 8.91 21.36 -24.01
C PHE A 57 9.60 21.92 -25.28
N PRO A 58 9.31 23.17 -25.67
CA PRO A 58 9.81 23.75 -26.90
C PRO A 58 11.33 23.88 -26.96
N ASN A 59 12.00 23.87 -25.80
CA ASN A 59 13.45 23.96 -25.66
C ASN A 59 14.15 22.60 -25.50
N GLU A 60 13.41 21.49 -25.60
CA GLU A 60 14.00 20.15 -25.54
C GLU A 60 14.55 19.77 -26.94
N PHE A 61 15.72 19.12 -26.97
CA PHE A 61 16.25 18.62 -28.24
C PHE A 61 15.29 17.59 -28.87
N PRO A 62 15.08 17.62 -30.19
CA PRO A 62 14.25 16.64 -30.86
C PRO A 62 14.67 15.20 -30.58
N SER A 63 13.74 14.34 -30.30
CA SER A 63 13.93 12.93 -29.98
C SER A 63 12.75 12.11 -30.50
N ALA A 64 12.89 10.77 -30.50
CA ALA A 64 11.77 9.87 -30.85
C ALA A 64 10.52 10.06 -29.97
N LYS A 65 10.61 10.82 -28.87
CA LYS A 65 9.48 11.14 -27.99
C LYS A 65 8.82 12.47 -28.30
N SER A 66 9.39 13.31 -29.19
CA SER A 66 8.92 14.66 -29.46
C SER A 66 7.50 14.71 -30.02
N ASP A 67 7.12 13.69 -30.80
CA ASP A 67 5.80 13.59 -31.44
C ASP A 67 4.80 12.76 -30.64
N LEU A 68 5.20 12.26 -29.43
CA LEU A 68 4.28 11.53 -28.58
C LEU A 68 3.23 12.46 -27.98
N ASP A 69 1.97 12.04 -28.03
CA ASP A 69 0.84 12.75 -27.44
C ASP A 69 0.85 12.68 -25.92
N TYR A 70 0.57 13.82 -25.31
CA TYR A 70 0.39 13.98 -23.86
C TYR A 70 -0.95 14.65 -23.58
N TYR A 71 -1.57 14.26 -22.47
CA TYR A 71 -2.58 15.08 -21.82
C TYR A 71 -1.90 16.21 -21.07
N ARG A 72 -2.16 17.45 -21.44
CA ARG A 72 -1.89 18.65 -20.66
C ARG A 72 -3.12 18.94 -19.83
N ILE A 73 -2.99 18.84 -18.53
CA ILE A 73 -4.10 18.95 -17.57
C ILE A 73 -3.93 20.27 -16.83
N GLN A 74 -4.83 21.21 -17.05
CA GLN A 74 -4.88 22.46 -16.30
C GLN A 74 -5.62 22.20 -14.97
N LEU A 75 -5.04 22.64 -13.86
CA LEU A 75 -5.71 22.60 -12.56
C LEU A 75 -6.42 23.95 -12.33
N LYS A 76 -7.67 23.91 -11.87
CA LYS A 76 -8.41 25.12 -11.47
C LYS A 76 -7.89 25.68 -10.15
N SER A 77 -7.52 24.79 -9.23
CA SER A 77 -6.96 25.11 -7.92
C SER A 77 -5.88 24.11 -7.54
N LEU A 78 -5.01 24.49 -6.64
CA LEU A 78 -4.11 23.59 -5.93
C LEU A 78 -4.29 23.86 -4.43
N GLU A 79 -4.78 22.87 -3.74
CA GLU A 79 -5.13 22.93 -2.32
C GLU A 79 -4.21 22.03 -1.52
N GLU A 80 -4.01 22.37 -0.26
CA GLU A 80 -3.22 21.60 0.69
C GLU A 80 -4.13 20.90 1.69
N ARG A 81 -3.88 19.62 1.96
CA ARG A 81 -4.55 18.88 3.01
C ARG A 81 -4.04 19.35 4.39
N PRO A 82 -4.93 19.47 5.40
CA PRO A 82 -4.50 19.73 6.77
C PRO A 82 -3.49 18.70 7.27
N GLU A 83 -3.80 17.41 7.04
CA GLU A 83 -2.91 16.27 7.34
C GLU A 83 -2.51 15.57 6.06
N PRO A 84 -1.22 15.34 5.79
CA PRO A 84 -0.77 14.63 4.60
C PRO A 84 -1.08 13.14 4.71
N ILE A 85 -1.38 12.50 3.58
CA ILE A 85 -1.47 11.04 3.47
C ILE A 85 -0.05 10.49 3.37
N ILE A 86 0.34 9.59 4.28
CA ILE A 86 1.72 9.13 4.41
C ILE A 86 1.93 7.79 3.69
N SER A 87 3.08 7.61 3.07
CA SER A 87 3.58 6.31 2.63
C SER A 87 4.53 5.75 3.68
N LEU A 88 4.17 4.64 4.32
CA LEU A 88 5.00 4.02 5.33
C LEU A 88 6.33 3.51 4.73
N ARG A 89 6.28 3.07 3.47
CA ARG A 89 7.46 2.61 2.73
C ARG A 89 7.65 3.40 1.43
N PRO A 90 8.91 3.70 1.05
CA PRO A 90 9.17 4.29 -0.26
C PRO A 90 8.65 3.38 -1.37
N ARG A 91 7.79 3.92 -2.25
CA ARG A 91 7.25 3.17 -3.39
C ARG A 91 7.18 4.01 -4.65
N ARG A 92 7.22 3.32 -5.77
CA ARG A 92 6.96 3.96 -7.07
C ARG A 92 5.47 3.88 -7.36
N LEU A 93 4.81 5.01 -7.24
CA LEU A 93 3.41 5.16 -7.63
C LEU A 93 3.31 5.70 -9.05
N VAL A 94 2.37 5.18 -9.83
CA VAL A 94 2.00 5.74 -11.13
C VAL A 94 0.64 6.42 -10.99
N PHE A 95 -0.42 5.65 -10.77
CA PHE A 95 -1.76 6.15 -10.51
C PHE A 95 -2.47 5.21 -9.53
N ILE A 96 -3.21 5.78 -8.59
CA ILE A 96 -4.16 5.09 -7.72
C ILE A 96 -5.52 5.73 -7.99
N PRO A 97 -6.39 5.07 -8.77
CA PRO A 97 -7.79 5.50 -8.89
C PRO A 97 -8.46 5.34 -7.54
N THR A 98 -9.06 6.43 -7.04
CA THR A 98 -9.71 6.42 -5.72
C THR A 98 -11.01 7.20 -5.74
N SER A 99 -11.85 7.06 -4.72
CA SER A 99 -13.02 7.89 -4.49
C SER A 99 -12.66 9.13 -3.67
N TRP A 100 -13.50 10.16 -3.76
CA TRP A 100 -13.36 11.35 -2.92
C TRP A 100 -13.48 11.01 -1.43
N GLU A 101 -14.38 10.10 -1.10
CA GLU A 101 -14.59 9.63 0.27
C GLU A 101 -13.30 8.96 0.82
N LYS A 102 -12.74 7.99 0.11
CA LYS A 102 -11.46 7.36 0.52
C LYS A 102 -10.34 8.40 0.64
N PHE A 103 -10.23 9.33 -0.31
CA PHE A 103 -9.23 10.38 -0.25
C PHE A 103 -9.36 11.27 0.98
N THR A 104 -10.58 11.64 1.36
CA THR A 104 -10.81 12.52 2.52
C THR A 104 -10.52 11.83 3.85
N LEU A 105 -10.77 10.53 3.94
CA LEU A 105 -10.59 9.72 5.15
C LEU A 105 -9.19 9.07 5.25
N ALA A 106 -8.42 9.07 4.17
CA ALA A 106 -7.13 8.39 4.13
C ALA A 106 -6.10 9.04 5.05
N GLU A 107 -5.42 8.22 5.83
CA GLU A 107 -4.26 8.57 6.65
C GLU A 107 -2.97 8.11 6.00
N GLN A 108 -3.03 6.97 5.30
CA GLN A 108 -1.90 6.38 4.59
C GLN A 108 -2.26 6.01 3.15
N ILE A 109 -1.26 5.85 2.29
CA ILE A 109 -1.46 5.56 0.86
C ILE A 109 -2.26 4.28 0.64
N ASN A 110 -2.12 3.29 1.52
CA ASN A 110 -2.86 2.04 1.44
C ASN A 110 -4.38 2.20 1.60
N ASP A 111 -4.85 3.30 2.18
CA ASP A 111 -6.29 3.62 2.31
C ASP A 111 -6.91 4.10 0.98
N LEU A 112 -6.09 4.50 0.01
CA LEU A 112 -6.56 5.07 -1.26
C LEU A 112 -7.04 4.02 -2.28
N PHE A 113 -6.60 2.76 -2.16
CA PHE A 113 -6.96 1.72 -3.14
C PHE A 113 -8.47 1.42 -3.10
N ASP A 114 -9.09 1.35 -4.28
CA ASP A 114 -10.54 1.27 -4.50
C ASP A 114 -10.88 0.34 -5.67
N ASP A 115 -10.11 -0.73 -5.85
CA ASP A 115 -10.27 -1.61 -7.00
C ASP A 115 -11.01 -2.91 -6.65
N SER A 116 -10.95 -3.39 -5.39
CA SER A 116 -11.50 -4.68 -4.99
C SER A 116 -12.22 -4.62 -3.63
N PRO A 117 -13.53 -4.90 -3.58
CA PRO A 117 -14.27 -4.95 -2.31
C PRO A 117 -13.73 -6.02 -1.33
N ILE A 118 -13.23 -7.16 -1.83
CA ILE A 118 -12.66 -8.20 -0.95
C ILE A 118 -11.32 -7.78 -0.37
N GLU A 119 -10.49 -7.05 -1.13
CA GLU A 119 -9.30 -6.42 -0.57
C GLU A 119 -9.65 -5.38 0.50
N ASP A 120 -10.69 -4.58 0.30
CA ASP A 120 -11.12 -3.59 1.29
C ASP A 120 -11.60 -4.25 2.59
N LEU A 121 -12.27 -5.39 2.52
CA LEU A 121 -12.67 -6.18 3.70
C LEU A 121 -11.44 -6.70 4.46
N LEU A 122 -10.46 -7.26 3.75
CA LEU A 122 -9.24 -7.76 4.37
C LEU A 122 -8.38 -6.61 4.93
N TRP A 123 -8.31 -5.49 4.22
CA TRP A 123 -7.66 -4.27 4.70
C TRP A 123 -8.28 -3.74 5.99
N ALA A 124 -9.61 -3.71 6.06
CA ALA A 124 -10.31 -3.33 7.29
C ALA A 124 -10.01 -4.30 8.45
N ALA A 125 -9.85 -5.60 8.16
CA ALA A 125 -9.45 -6.58 9.17
C ALA A 125 -8.01 -6.34 9.64
N PHE A 126 -7.07 -6.06 8.75
CA PHE A 126 -5.68 -5.70 9.10
C PHE A 126 -5.62 -4.46 9.99
N LYS A 127 -6.36 -3.41 9.66
CA LYS A 127 -6.40 -2.18 10.49
C LYS A 127 -6.89 -2.43 11.91
N ARG A 128 -7.87 -3.32 12.12
CA ARG A 128 -8.37 -3.66 13.47
C ARG A 128 -7.32 -4.30 14.37
N VAL A 129 -6.41 -5.07 13.80
CA VAL A 129 -5.30 -5.72 14.53
C VAL A 129 -3.97 -5.01 14.30
N MET A 130 -4.02 -3.82 13.71
CA MET A 130 -2.85 -2.96 13.43
C MET A 130 -1.77 -3.65 12.57
N ILE A 131 -2.16 -4.52 11.65
CA ILE A 131 -1.23 -5.06 10.66
C ILE A 131 -0.99 -4.01 9.58
N ASN A 132 0.24 -3.52 9.49
CA ASN A 132 0.68 -2.60 8.45
C ASN A 132 1.13 -3.38 7.21
N ALA A 133 0.19 -3.75 6.35
CA ALA A 133 0.47 -4.33 5.05
C ALA A 133 0.58 -3.23 3.98
N GLU A 134 1.39 -3.46 2.97
CA GLU A 134 1.45 -2.60 1.78
C GLU A 134 0.53 -3.17 0.72
N ARG A 135 -0.51 -2.41 0.34
CA ARG A 135 -1.46 -2.80 -0.71
C ARG A 135 -0.86 -2.56 -2.10
N GLN A 136 -1.22 -3.45 -3.03
CA GLN A 136 -0.83 -3.33 -4.44
C GLN A 136 0.68 -3.08 -4.58
N TRP A 137 1.46 -3.91 -3.90
CA TRP A 137 2.91 -3.76 -3.84
C TRP A 137 3.58 -4.33 -5.07
N SER A 138 4.36 -3.52 -5.77
CA SER A 138 5.10 -3.96 -6.95
C SER A 138 6.44 -4.56 -6.54
N VAL A 139 6.67 -5.81 -6.90
CA VAL A 139 7.92 -6.52 -6.70
C VAL A 139 8.52 -6.93 -8.04
N ARG A 140 9.84 -6.86 -8.16
CA ARG A 140 10.57 -7.40 -9.30
C ARG A 140 11.20 -8.73 -8.90
N SER A 141 10.74 -9.81 -9.53
CA SER A 141 11.34 -11.13 -9.43
C SER A 141 11.90 -11.55 -10.77
N LYS A 142 13.17 -11.95 -10.78
CA LYS A 142 13.93 -12.27 -12.00
C LYS A 142 13.89 -11.08 -12.99
N GLN A 143 13.15 -11.18 -14.09
CA GLN A 143 13.01 -10.12 -15.10
C GLN A 143 11.57 -9.61 -15.24
N ARG A 144 10.67 -10.03 -14.33
CA ARG A 144 9.24 -9.70 -14.34
C ARG A 144 8.86 -8.82 -13.18
N PHE A 145 7.79 -8.06 -13.38
CA PHE A 145 7.16 -7.30 -12.31
C PHE A 145 5.85 -7.97 -11.94
N TYR A 146 5.70 -8.23 -10.65
CA TYR A 146 4.47 -8.75 -10.06
C TYR A 146 3.84 -7.70 -9.17
N GLN A 147 2.51 -7.68 -9.15
CA GLN A 147 1.72 -6.84 -8.26
C GLN A 147 1.14 -7.77 -7.19
N LEU A 148 1.44 -7.48 -5.93
CA LEU A 148 0.94 -8.23 -4.79
C LEU A 148 -0.25 -7.48 -4.20
N ASP A 149 -1.35 -8.19 -3.88
CA ASP A 149 -2.51 -7.54 -3.26
C ASP A 149 -2.12 -6.93 -1.92
N PHE A 150 -1.43 -7.72 -1.08
CA PHE A 150 -0.85 -7.24 0.17
C PHE A 150 0.55 -7.83 0.41
N ALA A 151 1.49 -6.98 0.70
CA ALA A 151 2.84 -7.37 1.10
C ALA A 151 3.06 -7.07 2.59
N LEU A 152 3.51 -8.08 3.37
CA LEU A 152 3.92 -7.94 4.75
C LEU A 152 5.42 -8.19 4.88
N PHE A 153 6.06 -7.42 5.72
CA PHE A 153 7.51 -7.46 5.92
C PHE A 153 7.82 -7.94 7.33
N CYS A 154 8.45 -9.11 7.43
CA CYS A 154 8.84 -9.72 8.69
C CYS A 154 10.38 -9.71 8.84
N SER A 155 10.86 -9.97 10.06
CA SER A 155 12.29 -9.94 10.35
C SER A 155 13.09 -11.04 9.64
N GLN A 156 12.43 -12.15 9.27
CA GLN A 156 13.07 -13.32 8.66
C GLN A 156 12.46 -13.70 7.30
N GLY A 157 11.69 -12.80 6.67
CA GLY A 157 11.08 -13.03 5.36
C GLY A 157 9.95 -12.08 5.04
N THR A 158 9.28 -12.33 3.94
CA THR A 158 8.17 -11.52 3.45
C THR A 158 6.97 -12.40 3.11
N ILE A 159 5.76 -11.84 3.27
CA ILE A 159 4.51 -12.55 2.97
C ILE A 159 3.79 -11.80 1.88
N ASP A 160 3.37 -12.53 0.86
CA ASP A 160 2.43 -12.12 -0.17
C ASP A 160 1.04 -12.68 0.20
N VAL A 161 0.08 -11.80 0.48
CA VAL A 161 -1.29 -12.21 0.75
C VAL A 161 -2.15 -11.81 -0.44
N GLU A 162 -2.68 -12.81 -1.12
CA GLU A 162 -3.48 -12.69 -2.33
C GLU A 162 -4.96 -12.91 -2.05
N THR A 163 -5.80 -12.16 -2.73
CA THR A 163 -7.26 -12.25 -2.63
C THR A 163 -7.84 -12.76 -3.95
N ASP A 164 -8.22 -14.03 -3.99
CA ASP A 164 -8.81 -14.63 -5.19
C ASP A 164 -10.31 -14.34 -5.26
N GLY A 165 -10.73 -13.54 -6.24
CA GLY A 165 -12.15 -13.38 -6.57
C GLY A 165 -12.76 -14.66 -7.13
N ASP A 166 -14.06 -14.88 -6.89
CA ASP A 166 -14.82 -16.10 -7.29
C ASP A 166 -15.01 -16.32 -8.81
N GLN A 167 -14.12 -15.83 -9.66
CA GLN A 167 -14.23 -16.02 -11.11
C GLN A 167 -13.71 -17.40 -11.56
N TRP A 168 -14.47 -18.45 -11.26
CA TRP A 168 -14.16 -19.85 -11.58
C TRP A 168 -13.93 -20.16 -13.07
N HIS A 169 -14.40 -19.33 -13.98
CA HIS A 169 -14.37 -19.64 -15.41
C HIS A 169 -13.10 -19.19 -16.16
N ALA A 170 -12.33 -18.27 -15.59
CA ALA A 170 -11.08 -17.77 -16.21
C ALA A 170 -9.81 -18.52 -15.74
N GLN A 171 -9.94 -19.45 -14.79
CA GLN A 171 -8.79 -20.03 -14.07
C GLN A 171 -7.94 -21.00 -14.88
N ARG A 172 -8.53 -21.79 -15.79
CA ARG A 172 -7.75 -22.86 -16.48
C ARG A 172 -6.62 -22.34 -17.36
N GLU A 173 -6.82 -21.22 -18.03
CA GLU A 173 -5.79 -20.61 -18.88
C GLU A 173 -4.73 -19.83 -18.07
N ARG A 174 -5.07 -19.41 -16.86
CA ARG A 174 -4.17 -18.64 -15.98
C ARG A 174 -3.28 -19.52 -15.09
N ILE A 175 -3.69 -20.77 -14.82
CA ILE A 175 -2.94 -21.69 -13.94
C ILE A 175 -1.44 -21.74 -14.24
N PRO A 176 -0.96 -21.83 -15.51
CA PRO A 176 0.47 -21.86 -15.77
C PRO A 176 1.20 -20.55 -15.41
N LEU A 177 0.52 -19.41 -15.58
CA LEU A 177 1.08 -18.09 -15.26
C LEU A 177 1.10 -17.87 -13.75
N ASP A 178 0.07 -18.30 -13.04
CA ASP A 178 -0.02 -18.23 -11.59
C ASP A 178 1.03 -19.13 -10.94
N ASN A 179 1.19 -20.36 -11.42
CA ASN A 179 2.25 -21.27 -10.96
C ASN A 179 3.65 -20.67 -11.19
N GLN A 180 3.87 -20.02 -12.34
CA GLN A 180 5.14 -19.36 -12.61
C GLN A 180 5.38 -18.20 -11.66
N ARG A 181 4.36 -17.36 -11.42
CA ARG A 181 4.41 -16.26 -10.46
C ARG A 181 4.79 -16.76 -9.07
N ASP A 182 4.08 -17.79 -8.58
CA ASP A 182 4.31 -18.36 -7.25
C ASP A 182 5.73 -18.92 -7.13
N ASN A 183 6.22 -19.66 -8.12
CA ASN A 183 7.57 -20.17 -8.14
C ASN A 183 8.63 -19.05 -8.14
N ASP A 184 8.40 -18.00 -8.92
CA ASP A 184 9.29 -16.85 -8.97
C ASP A 184 9.34 -16.12 -7.63
N LEU A 185 8.19 -15.83 -7.03
CA LEU A 185 8.09 -15.17 -5.73
C LEU A 185 8.69 -16.01 -4.60
N GLN A 186 8.36 -17.32 -4.56
CA GLN A 186 8.93 -18.23 -3.54
C GLN A 186 10.46 -18.34 -3.67
N SER A 187 10.99 -18.37 -4.90
CA SER A 187 12.45 -18.40 -5.10
C SER A 187 13.16 -17.14 -4.59
N ASP A 188 12.45 -16.03 -4.50
CA ASP A 188 12.93 -14.76 -3.96
C ASP A 188 12.58 -14.56 -2.47
N GLY A 189 12.10 -15.62 -1.80
CA GLY A 189 11.84 -15.63 -0.35
C GLY A 189 10.47 -15.11 0.07
N TRP A 190 9.53 -14.96 -0.87
CA TRP A 190 8.14 -14.62 -0.56
C TRP A 190 7.34 -15.86 -0.15
N HIS A 191 6.61 -15.76 0.95
CA HIS A 191 5.64 -16.76 1.40
C HIS A 191 4.26 -16.35 0.92
N VAL A 192 3.66 -17.12 0.03
CA VAL A 192 2.36 -16.80 -0.57
C VAL A 192 1.22 -17.42 0.24
N LEU A 193 0.28 -16.59 0.67
CA LEU A 193 -1.00 -16.98 1.28
C LEU A 193 -2.13 -16.52 0.37
N ARG A 194 -3.03 -17.43 -0.01
CA ARG A 194 -4.19 -17.11 -0.86
C ARG A 194 -5.49 -17.37 -0.12
N PHE A 195 -6.39 -16.40 -0.19
CA PHE A 195 -7.73 -16.49 0.38
C PHE A 195 -8.76 -16.18 -0.69
N ASN A 196 -9.75 -17.07 -0.83
CA ASN A 196 -10.85 -16.81 -1.74
C ASN A 196 -11.86 -15.81 -1.15
N GLY A 197 -12.72 -15.25 -2.03
CA GLY A 197 -13.70 -14.23 -1.64
C GLY A 197 -14.59 -14.67 -0.49
N LYS A 198 -15.05 -15.95 -0.48
CA LYS A 198 -15.89 -16.49 0.59
C LYS A 198 -15.17 -16.56 1.95
N GLN A 199 -13.90 -16.98 1.97
CA GLN A 199 -13.09 -17.01 3.19
C GLN A 199 -12.93 -15.60 3.76
N ILE A 200 -12.70 -14.61 2.90
CA ILE A 200 -12.55 -13.22 3.34
C ILE A 200 -13.87 -12.66 3.85
N GLN A 201 -14.98 -12.89 3.14
CA GLN A 201 -16.29 -12.38 3.55
C GLN A 201 -16.79 -12.99 4.86
N GLU A 202 -16.63 -14.28 5.05
CA GLU A 202 -17.20 -15.02 6.19
C GLU A 202 -16.24 -15.17 7.36
N GLN A 203 -14.91 -15.18 7.11
CA GLN A 203 -13.91 -15.63 8.08
C GLN A 203 -12.64 -14.76 8.10
N ALA A 204 -12.71 -13.49 7.65
CA ALA A 204 -11.54 -12.62 7.64
C ALA A 204 -10.83 -12.55 9.00
N GLY A 205 -11.61 -12.38 10.10
CA GLY A 205 -11.09 -12.22 11.45
C GLY A 205 -10.62 -13.52 12.12
N SER A 206 -11.16 -14.66 11.76
CA SER A 206 -10.83 -15.95 12.39
C SER A 206 -9.82 -16.74 11.58
N TYR A 207 -10.19 -17.08 10.33
CA TYR A 207 -9.36 -17.93 9.49
C TYR A 207 -8.23 -17.16 8.80
N CYS A 208 -8.57 -16.04 8.10
CA CYS A 208 -7.56 -15.34 7.32
C CYS A 208 -6.50 -14.70 8.22
N LEU A 209 -6.92 -13.90 9.22
CA LEU A 209 -5.99 -13.29 10.16
C LEU A 209 -5.21 -14.34 10.96
N GLY A 210 -5.85 -15.41 11.42
CA GLY A 210 -5.16 -16.48 12.17
C GLY A 210 -4.00 -17.09 11.39
N ASN A 211 -4.19 -17.42 10.10
CA ASN A 211 -3.11 -17.93 9.24
C ASN A 211 -2.01 -16.90 9.00
N ILE A 212 -2.39 -15.62 8.81
CA ILE A 212 -1.43 -14.54 8.58
C ILE A 212 -0.59 -14.31 9.83
N GLU A 213 -1.20 -14.23 11.02
CA GLU A 213 -0.53 -14.05 12.31
C GLU A 213 0.42 -15.21 12.62
N GLU A 214 0.00 -16.45 12.35
CA GLU A 214 0.87 -17.62 12.50
C GLU A 214 2.10 -17.53 11.57
N MET A 215 1.90 -17.15 10.32
CA MET A 215 3.01 -16.97 9.36
C MET A 215 3.93 -15.83 9.80
N VAL A 216 3.37 -14.70 10.23
CA VAL A 216 4.13 -13.57 10.77
C VAL A 216 5.00 -14.02 11.96
N ASN A 217 4.42 -14.76 12.91
CA ASN A 217 5.15 -15.25 14.06
C ASN A 217 6.27 -16.21 13.67
N ARG A 218 6.03 -17.11 12.69
CA ARG A 218 7.01 -18.04 12.17
C ARG A 218 8.18 -17.33 11.50
N LEU A 219 7.91 -16.21 10.83
CA LEU A 219 8.92 -15.36 10.19
C LEU A 219 9.52 -14.30 11.13
N GLY A 220 9.40 -14.48 12.42
CA GLY A 220 10.07 -13.68 13.44
C GLY A 220 9.36 -12.37 13.81
N GLY A 221 8.14 -12.12 13.32
CA GLY A 221 7.34 -10.92 13.61
C GLY A 221 7.47 -9.81 12.57
N LEU A 222 6.48 -8.90 12.55
CA LEU A 222 6.45 -7.73 11.67
C LEU A 222 7.55 -6.72 12.03
N THR A 223 8.15 -6.10 11.01
CA THR A 223 9.24 -5.10 11.17
C THR A 223 8.75 -3.66 11.06
N ASP A 224 7.47 -3.40 11.25
CA ASP A 224 6.86 -2.12 10.89
C ASP A 224 7.12 -1.02 11.92
N GLU A 225 7.32 -1.38 13.19
CA GLU A 225 7.38 -0.44 14.30
C GLU A 225 8.53 -0.80 15.26
N GLY A 226 9.57 0.03 15.27
CA GLY A 226 10.64 -0.06 16.24
C GLY A 226 11.68 -1.16 16.00
N MET A 227 12.56 -1.37 16.99
CA MET A 227 13.68 -2.32 16.90
C MET A 227 13.29 -3.78 17.15
N VAL A 228 12.13 -4.03 17.81
CA VAL A 228 11.65 -5.37 18.14
C VAL A 228 10.51 -5.74 17.18
N PRO A 229 10.65 -6.85 16.44
CA PRO A 229 9.58 -7.32 15.55
C PRO A 229 8.33 -7.72 16.31
N ARG A 230 7.17 -7.24 15.87
CA ARG A 230 5.87 -7.51 16.51
C ARG A 230 5.37 -8.91 16.19
N LYS A 231 5.02 -9.67 17.23
CA LYS A 231 4.38 -11.00 17.14
C LYS A 231 2.95 -10.98 17.67
N PHE A 232 2.15 -11.95 17.24
CA PHE A 232 0.76 -12.13 17.66
C PHE A 232 0.63 -13.35 18.57
N TYR A 233 -0.16 -13.23 19.64
CA TYR A 233 -0.37 -14.31 20.60
C TYR A 233 -1.87 -14.64 20.68
N PRO A 234 -2.31 -15.85 20.29
CA PRO A 234 -3.72 -16.19 20.10
C PRO A 234 -4.63 -16.09 21.34
N GLN A 235 -4.08 -16.03 22.55
CA GLN A 235 -4.87 -16.04 23.80
C GLN A 235 -4.81 -14.73 24.59
N SER A 236 -4.10 -13.75 24.12
CA SER A 236 -4.10 -12.43 24.72
C SER A 236 -4.27 -11.40 23.62
N ASN A 237 -5.18 -10.45 23.79
CA ASN A 237 -5.16 -9.21 23.05
C ASN A 237 -3.88 -8.38 23.36
N ALA A 238 -2.88 -9.00 23.95
CA ALA A 238 -1.63 -8.40 24.33
C ALA A 238 -0.68 -8.44 23.13
N GLN A 239 -0.36 -7.29 22.62
CA GLN A 239 0.82 -7.09 21.78
C GLN A 239 2.05 -7.55 22.58
N GLN A 240 3.08 -8.05 21.86
CA GLN A 240 4.37 -8.28 22.51
C GLN A 240 4.86 -6.96 23.10
N LEU A 241 4.98 -6.90 24.42
CA LEU A 241 5.61 -5.79 25.11
C LEU A 241 7.07 -5.70 24.69
N SER A 242 7.61 -4.49 24.61
CA SER A 242 9.05 -4.30 24.37
C SER A 242 9.86 -4.92 25.51
N LEU A 243 11.11 -5.27 25.24
CA LEU A 243 12.03 -5.81 26.26
C LEU A 243 12.15 -4.91 27.51
N PHE A 244 11.86 -3.63 27.37
CA PHE A 244 11.86 -2.66 28.49
C PHE A 244 10.55 -2.67 29.28
N GLU A 245 9.44 -3.17 28.72
CA GLU A 245 8.15 -3.30 29.42
C GLU A 245 8.04 -4.61 30.19
N GLU A 246 8.71 -5.69 29.75
CA GLU A 246 8.80 -6.94 30.50
C GLU A 246 9.60 -6.79 31.81
N ALA A 247 10.49 -5.81 31.90
CA ALA A 247 11.25 -5.52 33.12
C ALA A 247 10.44 -4.76 34.20
N ALA A 248 9.24 -4.30 33.88
CA ALA A 248 8.42 -3.48 34.79
C ALA A 248 7.36 -4.31 35.59
N VAL A 249 7.21 -5.59 35.32
CA VAL A 249 6.35 -6.47 36.12
C VAL A 249 7.18 -7.05 37.25
N TYR A 250 7.57 -6.21 38.22
CA TYR A 250 7.92 -6.72 39.53
C TYR A 250 6.63 -7.16 40.23
N GLU A 251 6.49 -8.45 40.49
CA GLU A 251 5.58 -8.94 41.50
C GLU A 251 5.93 -8.22 42.80
N VAL A 252 5.12 -7.25 43.19
CA VAL A 252 5.10 -6.78 44.57
C VAL A 252 4.48 -7.91 45.36
N GLY A 253 5.31 -8.79 45.90
CA GLY A 253 4.89 -9.82 46.78
C GLY A 253 4.15 -9.22 47.99
N GLU A 254 3.02 -9.81 48.34
CA GLU A 254 2.15 -9.42 49.48
C GLU A 254 2.83 -9.41 50.86
N SER A 255 4.16 -9.33 50.95
CA SER A 255 4.92 -9.44 52.21
C SER A 255 5.44 -8.12 52.78
N GLU A 256 5.19 -6.95 52.16
CA GLU A 256 5.69 -5.67 52.70
C GLU A 256 4.62 -4.66 53.15
N ILE A 257 3.37 -5.11 53.39
CA ILE A 257 2.35 -4.26 54.04
C ILE A 257 2.12 -4.71 55.48
N LYS A 258 3.18 -4.85 56.24
CA LYS A 258 3.11 -4.95 57.72
C LYS A 258 4.37 -4.37 58.28
N GLU A 259 4.43 -3.09 58.44
CA GLU A 259 5.23 -2.37 59.43
C GLU A 259 5.17 -0.87 59.17
N TRP A 260 4.09 -0.26 59.55
CA TRP A 260 4.03 1.16 59.98
C TRP A 260 2.66 1.36 60.64
N GLU A 261 2.52 0.92 61.91
CA GLU A 261 1.72 1.54 62.92
C GLU A 261 2.63 2.17 63.98
#